data_d8308c3154c34238619a28ff2eea0ba2
#
_entry.id   d8308c3154c34238619a28ff2eea0ba2
#
_cell.length_a   1.000
_cell.length_b   1.000
_cell.length_c   1.000
_cell.angle_alpha   90.00
_cell.angle_beta   90.00
_cell.angle_gamma   90.00
#
_symmetry.space_group_name_H-M   'P 1'
#
loop_
_entity.id
_entity.type
_entity.pdbx_description
1 polymer ?
#
loop_
_entity_poly.entity_id
_entity_poly.type
_entity_poly.pdbx_seq_one_letter_code
_entity_poly.pdbx_strand_id
1 'polypeptide(L)'
;MQNPWIKDFPILSADENGTRLVYLDSAATTQHPTQVLDAVTRYYTHDNANPHRGVYDLAMRATDAHEGARHRAAQLFHAEDDEIVFTQNTTESLNLVAYSYGLHFLHAGDEIVISVAEHHSNLVPWQRVAEATGAALVYLYPGPDGRLTTDELDRKITAKTKLVAIGMVSNVLGLRAPAEEIVARPHAV
;
A
#
# COMPACT_ATOMS: atom_id res chain seq x y z
N MET A 1 4.43 20.75 20.81
CA MET A 1 4.78 21.35 19.49
C MET A 1 3.53 21.31 18.62
N GLN A 2 3.13 22.44 18.02
CA GLN A 2 2.04 22.41 17.04
C GLN A 2 2.55 21.77 15.76
N ASN A 3 1.76 20.86 15.16
CA ASN A 3 2.05 20.27 13.87
C ASN A 3 2.03 21.38 12.80
N PRO A 4 3.14 21.68 12.10
CA PRO A 4 3.21 22.80 11.14
C PRO A 4 2.30 22.60 9.91
N TRP A 5 1.93 21.34 9.63
CA TRP A 5 1.12 20.97 8.46
C TRP A 5 -0.39 21.13 8.69
N ILE A 6 -0.85 21.38 9.93
CA ILE A 6 -2.28 21.42 10.24
C ILE A 6 -3.05 22.45 9.44
N LYS A 7 -2.38 23.57 9.09
CA LYS A 7 -2.95 24.66 8.28
C LYS A 7 -3.28 24.25 6.85
N ASP A 8 -2.66 23.18 6.37
CA ASP A 8 -2.88 22.65 5.02
C ASP A 8 -4.15 21.80 4.94
N PHE A 9 -4.76 21.47 6.07
CA PHE A 9 -5.96 20.62 6.15
C PHE A 9 -7.17 21.44 6.60
N PRO A 10 -8.03 21.91 5.68
CA PRO A 10 -9.16 22.80 6.01
C PRO A 10 -10.09 22.24 7.08
N ILE A 11 -10.38 20.93 7.03
CA ILE A 11 -11.25 20.25 8.00
C ILE A 11 -10.72 20.27 9.44
N LEU A 12 -9.42 20.47 9.63
CA LEU A 12 -8.77 20.53 10.95
C LEU A 12 -8.65 21.97 11.48
N SER A 13 -9.16 22.96 10.73
CA SER A 13 -9.25 24.33 11.17
C SER A 13 -10.27 24.47 12.31
N ALA A 14 -10.08 25.46 13.19
CA ALA A 14 -11.05 25.76 14.22
C ALA A 14 -12.37 26.25 13.59
N ASP A 15 -13.48 25.86 14.19
CA ASP A 15 -14.81 26.37 13.83
C ASP A 15 -15.02 27.82 14.32
N GLU A 16 -16.20 28.37 14.08
CA GLU A 16 -16.59 29.73 14.47
C GLU A 16 -16.52 29.96 16.00
N ASN A 17 -16.57 28.89 16.81
CA ASN A 17 -16.47 28.92 18.25
C ASN A 17 -15.04 28.70 18.77
N GLY A 18 -14.07 28.57 17.88
CA GLY A 18 -12.69 28.26 18.21
C GLY A 18 -12.42 26.80 18.55
N THR A 19 -13.40 25.88 18.36
CA THR A 19 -13.26 24.45 18.57
C THR A 19 -12.61 23.82 17.35
N ARG A 20 -11.60 22.97 17.58
CA ARG A 20 -10.89 22.27 16.53
C ARG A 20 -11.17 20.76 16.58
N LEU A 21 -11.39 20.18 15.41
CA LEU A 21 -11.52 18.73 15.28
C LEU A 21 -10.20 18.03 15.66
N VAL A 22 -10.28 17.03 16.52
CA VAL A 22 -9.21 16.06 16.77
C VAL A 22 -9.55 14.78 16.01
N TYR A 23 -8.80 14.52 14.93
CA TYR A 23 -9.03 13.38 14.05
C TYR A 23 -7.95 12.33 14.26
N LEU A 24 -8.32 11.13 14.70
CA LEU A 24 -7.40 10.03 15.06
C LEU A 24 -7.65 8.74 14.23
N ASP A 25 -8.45 8.83 13.18
CA ASP A 25 -8.86 7.66 12.38
C ASP A 25 -8.24 7.67 10.96
N SER A 26 -7.00 8.14 10.85
CA SER A 26 -6.28 8.15 9.57
C SER A 26 -5.97 6.75 9.01
N ALA A 27 -6.09 5.70 9.85
CA ALA A 27 -5.96 4.31 9.39
C ALA A 27 -7.14 3.87 8.52
N ALA A 28 -8.34 4.39 8.78
CA ALA A 28 -9.52 4.12 7.96
C ALA A 28 -9.59 5.03 6.74
N THR A 29 -9.36 6.34 6.92
CA THR A 29 -9.28 7.32 5.83
C THR A 29 -8.46 8.53 6.25
N THR A 30 -7.63 9.05 5.39
CA THR A 30 -6.84 10.26 5.64
C THR A 30 -7.56 11.50 5.18
N GLN A 31 -7.36 12.61 5.89
CA GLN A 31 -7.85 13.92 5.46
C GLN A 31 -7.01 14.43 4.28
N HIS A 32 -7.61 15.26 3.44
CA HIS A 32 -6.98 15.79 2.24
C HIS A 32 -6.47 17.22 2.48
N PRO A 33 -5.21 17.50 2.16
CA PRO A 33 -4.71 18.87 2.21
C PRO A 33 -5.22 19.72 1.04
N THR A 34 -5.22 21.03 1.22
CA THR A 34 -5.69 22.00 0.22
C THR A 34 -5.05 21.77 -1.16
N GLN A 35 -3.76 21.46 -1.20
CA GLN A 35 -3.03 21.22 -2.45
C GLN A 35 -3.65 20.07 -3.26
N VAL A 36 -4.13 19.01 -2.59
CA VAL A 36 -4.79 17.88 -3.26
C VAL A 36 -6.20 18.26 -3.72
N LEU A 37 -6.95 18.96 -2.86
CA LEU A 37 -8.31 19.42 -3.20
C LEU A 37 -8.29 20.38 -4.40
N ASP A 38 -7.34 21.31 -4.42
CA ASP A 38 -7.16 22.27 -5.52
C ASP A 38 -6.74 21.57 -6.81
N ALA A 39 -5.85 20.58 -6.74
CA ALA A 39 -5.41 19.82 -7.91
C ALA A 39 -6.57 19.04 -8.54
N VAL A 40 -7.40 18.37 -7.73
CA VAL A 40 -8.60 17.64 -8.20
C VAL A 40 -9.61 18.61 -8.81
N THR A 41 -9.87 19.75 -8.12
CA THR A 41 -10.81 20.78 -8.61
C THR A 41 -10.32 21.35 -9.93
N ARG A 42 -9.05 21.72 -10.03
CA ARG A 42 -8.45 22.25 -11.25
C ARG A 42 -8.55 21.25 -12.41
N TYR A 43 -8.24 19.98 -12.15
CA TYR A 43 -8.35 18.94 -13.18
C TYR A 43 -9.77 18.90 -13.78
N TYR A 44 -10.79 18.79 -12.95
CA TYR A 44 -12.17 18.69 -13.43
C TYR A 44 -12.70 19.97 -14.07
N THR A 45 -12.22 21.12 -13.65
CA THR A 45 -12.69 22.41 -14.20
C THR A 45 -11.95 22.88 -15.44
N HIS A 46 -10.70 22.42 -15.68
CA HIS A 46 -9.85 22.95 -16.75
C HIS A 46 -9.17 21.90 -17.64
N ASP A 47 -8.89 20.70 -17.11
CA ASP A 47 -7.99 19.75 -17.77
C ASP A 47 -8.63 18.35 -17.99
N ASN A 48 -9.92 18.19 -17.68
CA ASN A 48 -10.60 16.90 -17.75
C ASN A 48 -10.71 16.40 -19.20
N ALA A 49 -9.90 15.40 -19.56
CA ALA A 49 -9.93 14.69 -20.82
C ALA A 49 -9.46 13.24 -20.66
N ASN A 50 -9.65 12.45 -21.70
CA ASN A 50 -9.16 11.06 -21.70
C ASN A 50 -7.65 11.04 -22.00
N PRO A 51 -6.79 10.68 -21.04
CA PRO A 51 -5.35 10.61 -21.24
C PRO A 51 -5.02 9.51 -22.28
N HIS A 52 -3.89 9.67 -22.98
CA HIS A 52 -3.31 8.74 -23.97
C HIS A 52 -4.12 8.51 -25.26
N ARG A 53 -5.31 9.13 -25.39
CA ARG A 53 -6.20 8.82 -26.52
C ARG A 53 -6.48 9.99 -27.46
N GLY A 54 -5.96 11.16 -27.20
CA GLY A 54 -6.19 12.33 -28.03
C GLY A 54 -4.90 13.08 -28.35
N VAL A 55 -4.89 13.75 -29.51
CA VAL A 55 -3.78 14.59 -29.97
C VAL A 55 -4.08 16.09 -29.84
N TYR A 56 -5.19 16.45 -29.19
CA TYR A 56 -5.58 17.83 -28.91
C TYR A 56 -5.08 18.28 -27.54
N ASP A 57 -4.89 19.59 -27.36
CA ASP A 57 -4.25 20.18 -26.18
C ASP A 57 -4.78 19.66 -24.84
N LEU A 58 -6.09 19.53 -24.70
CA LEU A 58 -6.70 19.10 -23.44
C LEU A 58 -6.30 17.64 -23.10
N ALA A 59 -6.30 16.74 -24.10
CA ALA A 59 -5.88 15.36 -23.90
C ALA A 59 -4.38 15.24 -23.61
N MET A 60 -3.55 16.10 -24.24
CA MET A 60 -2.12 16.15 -23.94
C MET A 60 -1.88 16.59 -22.50
N ARG A 61 -2.54 17.68 -22.04
CA ARG A 61 -2.44 18.12 -20.63
C ARG A 61 -2.89 17.06 -19.63
N ALA A 62 -3.98 16.33 -19.93
CA ALA A 62 -4.43 15.21 -19.09
C ALA A 62 -3.40 14.07 -19.05
N THR A 63 -2.77 13.77 -20.19
CA THR A 63 -1.69 12.77 -20.29
C THR A 63 -0.46 13.21 -19.49
N ASP A 64 -0.01 14.45 -19.67
CA ASP A 64 1.14 15.00 -18.96
C ASP A 64 0.93 14.98 -17.43
N ALA A 65 -0.28 15.31 -16.97
CA ALA A 65 -0.63 15.26 -15.56
C ALA A 65 -0.59 13.82 -15.02
N HIS A 66 -1.10 12.84 -15.77
CA HIS A 66 -1.11 11.43 -15.39
C HIS A 66 0.31 10.85 -15.33
N GLU A 67 1.10 11.05 -16.39
CA GLU A 67 2.48 10.55 -16.45
C GLU A 67 3.41 11.30 -15.49
N GLY A 68 3.19 12.59 -15.26
CA GLY A 68 3.88 13.34 -14.22
C GLY A 68 3.63 12.76 -12.82
N ALA A 69 2.40 12.32 -12.52
CA ALA A 69 2.08 11.64 -11.27
C ALA A 69 2.78 10.27 -11.17
N ARG A 70 2.81 9.50 -12.28
CA ARG A 70 3.54 8.23 -12.37
C ARG A 70 5.03 8.41 -12.07
N HIS A 71 5.66 9.36 -12.72
CA HIS A 71 7.07 9.69 -12.51
C HIS A 71 7.37 10.08 -11.05
N ARG A 72 6.50 10.87 -10.42
CA ARG A 72 6.64 11.20 -8.98
C ARG A 72 6.50 9.98 -8.07
N ALA A 73 5.59 9.07 -8.37
CA ALA A 73 5.45 7.83 -7.64
C ALA A 73 6.70 6.95 -7.81
N ALA A 74 7.21 6.80 -9.03
CA ALA A 74 8.43 6.06 -9.32
C ALA A 74 9.63 6.60 -8.53
N GLN A 75 9.83 7.93 -8.54
CA GLN A 75 10.87 8.57 -7.73
C GLN A 75 10.75 8.25 -6.22
N LEU A 76 9.51 8.25 -5.68
CA LEU A 76 9.28 7.97 -4.26
C LEU A 76 9.64 6.53 -3.88
N PHE A 77 9.40 5.59 -4.79
CA PHE A 77 9.65 4.16 -4.57
C PHE A 77 11.02 3.69 -5.10
N HIS A 78 11.83 4.60 -5.67
CA HIS A 78 13.10 4.26 -6.34
C HIS A 78 12.90 3.20 -7.43
N ALA A 79 11.83 3.36 -8.21
CA ALA A 79 11.42 2.49 -9.30
C ALA A 79 11.48 3.24 -10.64
N GLU A 80 11.36 2.51 -11.75
CA GLU A 80 11.18 3.09 -13.07
C GLU A 80 9.69 3.39 -13.33
N ASP A 81 9.38 4.28 -14.26
CA ASP A 81 8.02 4.72 -14.53
C ASP A 81 7.10 3.58 -14.98
N ASP A 82 7.62 2.59 -15.71
CA ASP A 82 6.90 1.42 -16.21
C ASP A 82 6.66 0.34 -15.13
N GLU A 83 7.31 0.46 -13.97
CA GLU A 83 7.07 -0.39 -12.80
C GLU A 83 5.89 0.11 -11.94
N ILE A 84 5.33 1.30 -12.23
CA ILE A 84 4.23 1.88 -11.46
C ILE A 84 2.89 1.53 -12.10
N VAL A 85 2.04 0.84 -11.36
CA VAL A 85 0.67 0.52 -11.74
C VAL A 85 -0.31 1.21 -10.79
N PHE A 86 -1.13 2.12 -11.30
CA PHE A 86 -2.19 2.75 -10.51
C PHE A 86 -3.39 1.82 -10.39
N THR A 87 -3.89 1.67 -9.17
CA THR A 87 -5.09 0.90 -8.83
C THR A 87 -6.03 1.77 -7.99
N GLN A 88 -7.26 1.30 -7.78
CA GLN A 88 -8.23 2.06 -6.99
C GLN A 88 -7.91 2.06 -5.49
N ASN A 89 -7.28 1.00 -4.99
CA ASN A 89 -6.94 0.85 -3.57
C ASN A 89 -5.99 -0.34 -3.35
N THR A 90 -5.48 -0.47 -2.14
CA THR A 90 -4.56 -1.56 -1.75
C THR A 90 -5.18 -2.96 -1.93
N THR A 91 -6.50 -3.11 -1.73
CA THR A 91 -7.18 -4.40 -1.93
C THR A 91 -7.06 -4.85 -3.39
N GLU A 92 -7.29 -3.94 -4.34
CA GLU A 92 -7.11 -4.23 -5.77
C GLU A 92 -5.65 -4.56 -6.09
N SER A 93 -4.70 -3.77 -5.57
CA SER A 93 -3.25 -4.01 -5.78
C SER A 93 -2.83 -5.40 -5.31
N LEU A 94 -3.24 -5.80 -4.10
CA LEU A 94 -2.90 -7.11 -3.54
C LEU A 94 -3.56 -8.26 -4.30
N ASN A 95 -4.82 -8.08 -4.72
CA ASN A 95 -5.48 -9.09 -5.56
C ASN A 95 -4.83 -9.18 -6.95
N LEU A 96 -4.41 -8.05 -7.54
CA LEU A 96 -3.67 -8.05 -8.80
C LEU A 96 -2.39 -8.90 -8.70
N VAL A 97 -1.59 -8.70 -7.65
CA VAL A 97 -0.39 -9.50 -7.41
C VAL A 97 -0.74 -10.97 -7.12
N ALA A 98 -1.76 -11.23 -6.31
CA ALA A 98 -2.19 -12.58 -6.00
C ALA A 98 -2.62 -13.36 -7.26
N TYR A 99 -3.41 -12.74 -8.14
CA TYR A 99 -3.90 -13.40 -9.35
C TYR A 99 -2.85 -13.46 -10.47
N SER A 100 -2.00 -12.45 -10.62
CA SER A 100 -0.96 -12.46 -11.67
C SER A 100 0.26 -13.28 -11.25
N TYR A 101 0.88 -12.97 -10.10
CA TYR A 101 2.06 -13.68 -9.61
C TYR A 101 1.69 -14.95 -8.84
N GLY A 102 0.81 -14.81 -7.83
CA GLY A 102 0.52 -15.90 -6.90
C GLY A 102 -0.02 -17.15 -7.57
N LEU A 103 -1.07 -17.03 -8.38
CA LEU A 103 -1.66 -18.18 -9.08
C LEU A 103 -0.78 -18.73 -10.19
N HIS A 104 0.17 -17.95 -10.71
CA HIS A 104 0.99 -18.37 -11.86
C HIS A 104 2.33 -18.98 -11.46
N PHE A 105 2.95 -18.48 -10.40
CA PHE A 105 4.32 -18.87 -10.02
C PHE A 105 4.41 -19.67 -8.72
N LEU A 106 3.36 -19.75 -7.91
CA LEU A 106 3.37 -20.54 -6.68
C LEU A 106 2.77 -21.91 -6.91
N HIS A 107 3.39 -22.93 -6.31
CA HIS A 107 3.06 -24.34 -6.52
C HIS A 107 2.99 -25.11 -5.19
N ALA A 108 2.52 -26.35 -5.23
CA ALA A 108 2.52 -27.23 -4.08
C ALA A 108 3.96 -27.43 -3.54
N GLY A 109 4.15 -27.19 -2.25
CA GLY A 109 5.45 -27.24 -1.57
C GLY A 109 6.10 -25.87 -1.35
N ASP A 110 5.63 -24.81 -2.03
CA ASP A 110 6.04 -23.43 -1.75
C ASP A 110 5.34 -22.89 -0.49
N GLU A 111 5.92 -21.88 0.12
CA GLU A 111 5.38 -21.24 1.32
C GLU A 111 5.10 -19.75 1.06
N ILE A 112 3.91 -19.32 1.49
CA ILE A 112 3.49 -17.92 1.57
C ILE A 112 3.50 -17.53 3.04
N VAL A 113 4.37 -16.61 3.44
CA VAL A 113 4.49 -16.13 4.83
C VAL A 113 3.70 -14.84 5.01
N ILE A 114 2.80 -14.81 5.97
CA ILE A 114 1.99 -13.64 6.33
C ILE A 114 1.90 -13.48 7.85
N SER A 115 1.60 -12.28 8.34
CA SER A 115 1.32 -12.07 9.76
C SER A 115 -0.16 -12.29 10.07
N VAL A 116 -0.49 -12.82 11.26
CA VAL A 116 -1.87 -12.85 11.74
C VAL A 116 -2.42 -11.45 12.05
N ALA A 117 -1.57 -10.44 12.13
CA ALA A 117 -1.94 -9.05 12.36
C ALA A 117 -2.23 -8.27 11.06
N GLU A 118 -2.32 -8.96 9.92
CA GLU A 118 -2.61 -8.33 8.62
C GLU A 118 -4.06 -7.88 8.50
N HIS A 119 -4.26 -6.82 7.73
CA HIS A 119 -5.58 -6.45 7.25
C HIS A 119 -6.13 -7.53 6.31
N HIS A 120 -7.44 -7.76 6.30
CA HIS A 120 -8.08 -8.80 5.46
C HIS A 120 -7.70 -8.70 3.98
N SER A 121 -7.46 -7.49 3.45
CA SER A 121 -7.01 -7.29 2.07
C SER A 121 -5.65 -7.94 1.78
N ASN A 122 -4.80 -8.12 2.81
CA ASN A 122 -3.50 -8.78 2.71
C ASN A 122 -3.50 -10.18 3.35
N LEU A 123 -4.65 -10.75 3.62
CA LEU A 123 -4.82 -12.10 4.15
C LEU A 123 -5.60 -12.98 3.18
N VAL A 124 -6.82 -12.56 2.82
CA VAL A 124 -7.76 -13.37 2.05
C VAL A 124 -7.26 -13.73 0.64
N PRO A 125 -6.62 -12.83 -0.14
CA PRO A 125 -6.08 -13.19 -1.44
C PRO A 125 -5.06 -14.34 -1.37
N TRP A 126 -4.20 -14.33 -0.37
CA TRP A 126 -3.18 -15.38 -0.18
C TRP A 126 -3.76 -16.71 0.28
N GLN A 127 -4.84 -16.70 1.07
CA GLN A 127 -5.59 -17.91 1.37
C GLN A 127 -6.15 -18.55 0.09
N ARG A 128 -6.71 -17.75 -0.81
CA ARG A 128 -7.22 -18.22 -2.11
C ARG A 128 -6.12 -18.76 -3.01
N VAL A 129 -4.97 -18.08 -3.04
CA VAL A 129 -3.79 -18.56 -3.79
C VAL A 129 -3.30 -19.91 -3.22
N ALA A 130 -3.13 -20.01 -1.91
CA ALA A 130 -2.69 -21.25 -1.27
C ALA A 130 -3.65 -22.42 -1.54
N GLU A 131 -4.97 -22.17 -1.45
CA GLU A 131 -5.99 -23.17 -1.78
C GLU A 131 -5.92 -23.63 -3.25
N ALA A 132 -5.71 -22.72 -4.17
CA ALA A 132 -5.71 -23.00 -5.60
C ALA A 132 -4.42 -23.66 -6.08
N THR A 133 -3.27 -23.33 -5.49
CA THR A 133 -1.94 -23.79 -5.94
C THR A 133 -1.39 -24.97 -5.13
N GLY A 134 -1.95 -25.22 -3.95
CA GLY A 134 -1.40 -26.18 -2.99
C GLY A 134 -0.17 -25.64 -2.23
N ALA A 135 0.16 -24.36 -2.35
CA ALA A 135 1.18 -23.71 -1.52
C ALA A 135 0.74 -23.66 -0.04
N ALA A 136 1.69 -23.70 0.87
CA ALA A 136 1.42 -23.62 2.30
C ALA A 136 1.33 -22.16 2.76
N LEU A 137 0.29 -21.82 3.52
CA LEU A 137 0.17 -20.52 4.17
C LEU A 137 0.80 -20.59 5.57
N VAL A 138 1.89 -19.87 5.78
CA VAL A 138 2.66 -19.86 7.02
C VAL A 138 2.42 -18.56 7.77
N TYR A 139 1.93 -18.66 9.01
CA TYR A 139 1.57 -17.50 9.81
C TYR A 139 2.69 -17.10 10.76
N LEU A 140 3.03 -15.81 10.76
CA LEU A 140 3.85 -15.14 11.77
C LEU A 140 2.96 -14.67 12.91
N TYR A 141 3.37 -14.97 14.13
CA TYR A 141 2.67 -14.58 15.35
C TYR A 141 3.46 -13.52 16.11
N PRO A 142 2.89 -12.31 16.29
CA PRO A 142 3.50 -11.31 17.15
C PRO A 142 3.63 -11.77 18.59
N GLY A 143 4.66 -11.30 19.27
CA GLY A 143 4.80 -11.50 20.73
C GLY A 143 3.73 -10.76 21.53
N PRO A 144 3.77 -10.85 22.86
CA PRO A 144 2.81 -10.20 23.75
C PRO A 144 2.77 -8.67 23.64
N ASP A 145 3.85 -8.07 23.13
CA ASP A 145 3.97 -6.63 22.87
C ASP A 145 3.46 -6.24 21.46
N GLY A 146 2.93 -7.20 20.69
CA GLY A 146 2.44 -7.02 19.34
C GLY A 146 3.52 -6.98 18.24
N ARG A 147 4.80 -7.17 18.59
CA ARG A 147 5.92 -7.12 17.64
C ARG A 147 6.28 -8.50 17.11
N LEU A 148 6.69 -8.55 15.84
CA LEU A 148 7.33 -9.73 15.26
C LEU A 148 8.79 -9.76 15.74
N THR A 149 9.20 -10.91 16.26
CA THR A 149 10.56 -11.12 16.76
C THR A 149 11.46 -11.75 15.69
N THR A 150 12.76 -11.52 15.79
CA THR A 150 13.76 -12.18 14.92
C THR A 150 13.64 -13.69 14.96
N ASP A 151 13.45 -14.27 16.16
CA ASP A 151 13.27 -15.71 16.34
C ASP A 151 12.04 -16.26 15.60
N GLU A 152 10.91 -15.50 15.58
CA GLU A 152 9.73 -15.91 14.83
C GLU A 152 9.98 -15.86 13.32
N LEU A 153 10.68 -14.85 12.84
CA LEU A 153 11.05 -14.72 11.43
C LEU A 153 11.99 -15.86 11.01
N ASP A 154 13.05 -16.15 11.78
CA ASP A 154 14.04 -17.19 11.48
C ASP A 154 13.42 -18.59 11.46
N ARG A 155 12.43 -18.82 12.32
CA ARG A 155 11.72 -20.10 12.37
C ARG A 155 10.74 -20.30 11.22
N LYS A 156 10.18 -19.22 10.66
CA LYS A 156 9.06 -19.29 9.73
C LYS A 156 9.42 -18.94 8.29
N ILE A 157 10.47 -18.15 8.08
CA ILE A 157 10.97 -17.85 6.73
C ILE A 157 12.04 -18.91 6.42
N THR A 158 11.74 -19.78 5.46
CA THR A 158 12.56 -20.95 5.12
C THR A 158 12.99 -20.92 3.65
N ALA A 159 13.79 -21.89 3.23
CA ALA A 159 14.14 -22.09 1.81
C ALA A 159 12.93 -22.37 0.90
N LYS A 160 11.77 -22.70 1.46
CA LYS A 160 10.51 -22.92 0.71
C LYS A 160 9.69 -21.63 0.57
N THR A 161 10.03 -20.59 1.32
CA THR A 161 9.31 -19.32 1.28
C THR A 161 9.53 -18.63 -0.07
N LYS A 162 8.48 -18.45 -0.83
CA LYS A 162 8.48 -17.79 -2.13
C LYS A 162 7.88 -16.39 -2.08
N LEU A 163 7.07 -16.13 -1.07
CA LEU A 163 6.40 -14.84 -0.90
C LEU A 163 6.26 -14.52 0.58
N VAL A 164 6.54 -13.26 0.93
CA VAL A 164 6.27 -12.68 2.24
C VAL A 164 5.36 -11.48 2.05
N ALA A 165 4.16 -11.52 2.64
CA ALA A 165 3.16 -10.47 2.54
C ALA A 165 2.89 -9.86 3.92
N ILE A 166 3.46 -8.69 4.18
CA ILE A 166 3.39 -8.00 5.48
C ILE A 166 3.16 -6.51 5.29
N GLY A 167 2.19 -5.96 6.03
CA GLY A 167 1.97 -4.52 6.12
C GLY A 167 3.11 -3.81 6.86
N MET A 168 3.56 -2.69 6.32
CA MET A 168 4.65 -1.87 6.92
C MET A 168 4.30 -1.39 8.33
N VAL A 169 3.03 -1.00 8.53
CA VAL A 169 2.48 -0.57 9.82
C VAL A 169 1.11 -1.20 9.99
N SER A 170 0.88 -1.88 11.10
CA SER A 170 -0.42 -2.46 11.41
C SER A 170 -1.47 -1.37 11.61
N ASN A 171 -2.60 -1.48 10.90
CA ASN A 171 -3.74 -0.58 11.07
C ASN A 171 -4.46 -0.75 12.42
N VAL A 172 -4.25 -1.87 13.10
CA VAL A 172 -4.85 -2.17 14.42
C VAL A 172 -3.88 -1.82 15.55
N LEU A 173 -2.63 -2.29 15.45
CA LEU A 173 -1.65 -2.16 16.53
C LEU A 173 -0.85 -0.85 16.46
N GLY A 174 -0.81 -0.19 15.29
CA GLY A 174 0.03 0.99 15.07
C GLY A 174 1.54 0.70 15.15
N LEU A 175 1.93 -0.57 15.11
CA LEU A 175 3.32 -1.02 15.19
C LEU A 175 3.91 -1.22 13.81
N ARG A 176 5.17 -0.80 13.67
CA ARG A 176 5.95 -1.00 12.42
C ARG A 176 6.49 -2.44 12.37
N ALA A 177 6.31 -3.09 11.23
CA ALA A 177 6.91 -4.38 10.95
C ALA A 177 8.43 -4.25 10.73
N PRO A 178 9.23 -5.29 11.03
CA PRO A 178 10.67 -5.30 10.81
C PRO A 178 11.00 -5.63 9.33
N ALA A 179 10.52 -4.78 8.41
CA ALA A 179 10.63 -5.03 6.96
C ALA A 179 12.08 -5.15 6.49
N GLU A 180 12.99 -4.34 7.05
CA GLU A 180 14.43 -4.39 6.72
C GLU A 180 15.05 -5.74 7.09
N GLU A 181 14.69 -6.29 8.26
CA GLU A 181 15.16 -7.61 8.68
C GLU A 181 14.60 -8.74 7.81
N ILE A 182 13.35 -8.59 7.35
CA ILE A 182 12.70 -9.56 6.46
C ILE A 182 13.37 -9.57 5.10
N VAL A 183 13.60 -8.39 4.52
CA VAL A 183 14.24 -8.23 3.19
C VAL A 183 15.69 -8.68 3.20
N ALA A 184 16.41 -8.48 4.32
CA ALA A 184 17.81 -8.89 4.45
C ALA A 184 17.99 -10.42 4.55
N ARG A 185 16.92 -11.19 4.84
CA ARG A 185 17.00 -12.64 4.82
C ARG A 185 17.15 -13.13 3.39
N PRO A 186 18.11 -14.03 3.11
CA PRO A 186 18.28 -14.54 1.76
C PRO A 186 16.96 -15.22 1.36
N HIS A 187 16.32 -14.67 0.34
CA HIS A 187 15.32 -15.41 -0.38
C HIS A 187 16.08 -16.59 -0.99
N ALA A 188 15.89 -17.80 -0.45
CA ALA A 188 16.38 -18.99 -1.11
C ALA A 188 15.56 -19.14 -2.39
N VAL A 189 16.11 -18.62 -3.46
CA VAL A 189 15.58 -18.71 -4.82
C VAL A 189 15.95 -20.09 -5.36
#